data_f2e613b6444824bdd51415ec3c7e3362
#
_entry.id   f2e613b6444824bdd51415ec3c7e3362
#
_cell.length_a   1.000
_cell.length_b   1.000
_cell.length_c   1.000
_cell.angle_alpha   90.00
_cell.angle_beta   90.00
_cell.angle_gamma   90.00
#
_symmetry.space_group_name_H-M   'P 1'
#
loop_
_entity.id
_entity.type
_entity.pdbx_description
1 polymer ?
#
loop_
_entity_poly.entity_id
_entity_poly.type
_entity_poly.pdbx_seq_one_letter_code
_entity_poly.pdbx_strand_id
1 'polypeptide(L)' 'MGTLKTGMARYMDPQGRLVIPSEMRKQFGLQEGSLVDFQATEDGILLQKAMPQ' A
#
# COMPACT_ATOMS: atom_id res chain seq x y z
N MET A 1 -6.14 16.48 9.96
CA MET A 1 -6.00 15.89 9.47
C MET A 1 -6.38 14.86 9.37
N GLY A 2 -6.68 14.45 8.80
CA GLY A 2 -7.27 13.34 8.67
C GLY A 2 -6.54 12.18 8.64
N THR A 3 -6.49 11.56 9.64
CA THR A 3 -5.87 10.32 9.69
C THR A 3 -6.83 9.30 9.25
N LEU A 4 -6.42 8.47 8.31
CA LEU A 4 -7.25 7.39 7.91
C LEU A 4 -7.11 6.28 8.87
N LYS A 5 -8.23 5.81 9.41
CA LYS A 5 -8.23 4.75 10.22
C LYS A 5 -8.50 3.61 9.46
N THR A 6 -7.72 2.68 9.35
CA THR A 6 -7.98 1.56 8.49
C THR A 6 -8.51 0.39 9.21
N GLY A 7 -8.12 0.19 10.42
CA GLY A 7 -8.53 -1.02 11.08
C GLY A 7 -8.03 -2.29 10.41
N MET A 8 -7.16 -2.18 9.43
CA MET A 8 -6.64 -3.34 8.73
C MET A 8 -5.18 -3.50 9.03
N ALA A 9 -4.82 -4.67 9.49
CA ALA A 9 -3.44 -4.98 9.77
C ALA A 9 -3.13 -6.33 9.18
N ARG A 10 -1.91 -6.50 8.71
CA ARG A 10 -1.47 -7.76 8.14
C ARG A 10 -0.07 -8.03 8.61
N TYR A 11 0.25 -9.29 8.79
CA TYR A 11 1.58 -9.66 9.20
C TYR A 11 2.49 -9.73 7.98
N MET A 12 3.70 -9.29 8.15
CA MET A 12 4.68 -9.41 7.11
C MET A 12 5.25 -10.83 7.15
N ASP A 13 5.48 -11.42 5.99
CA ASP A 13 5.99 -12.79 5.95
C ASP A 13 7.52 -12.77 6.14
N PRO A 14 8.14 -13.95 6.28
CA PRO A 14 9.58 -13.98 6.54
C PRO A 14 10.43 -13.43 5.42
N GLN A 15 9.88 -13.33 4.22
CA GLN A 15 10.62 -12.81 3.09
C GLN A 15 10.36 -11.33 2.86
N GLY A 16 9.68 -10.68 3.79
CA GLY A 16 9.43 -9.25 3.69
C GLY A 16 8.26 -8.88 2.80
N ARG A 17 7.39 -9.85 2.51
CA ARG A 17 6.25 -9.56 1.64
C ARG A 17 5.02 -9.27 2.50
N LEU A 18 4.19 -8.42 1.97
CA LEU A 18 3.01 -7.99 2.70
C LEU A 18 1.87 -7.86 1.71
N VAL A 19 0.73 -8.40 2.06
CA VAL A 19 -0.42 -8.36 1.17
C VAL A 19 -1.21 -7.08 1.43
N ILE A 20 -1.48 -6.33 0.39
CA ILE A 20 -2.33 -5.16 0.50
C ILE A 20 -3.77 -5.64 0.48
N PRO A 21 -4.58 -5.28 1.47
CA PRO A 21 -5.96 -5.75 1.51
C PRO A 21 -6.72 -5.40 0.24
N SER A 22 -7.60 -6.32 -0.20
CA SER A 22 -8.27 -6.14 -1.47
C SER A 22 -9.12 -4.88 -1.52
N GLU A 23 -9.69 -4.48 -0.41
CA GLU A 23 -10.49 -3.27 -0.39
C GLU A 23 -9.64 -2.04 -0.67
N MET A 24 -8.43 -2.02 -0.14
CA MET A 24 -7.54 -0.91 -0.40
C MET A 24 -7.04 -0.94 -1.83
N ARG A 25 -6.80 -2.12 -2.37
CA ARG A 25 -6.38 -2.22 -3.76
C ARG A 25 -7.45 -1.67 -4.69
N LYS A 26 -8.71 -1.98 -4.41
CA LYS A 26 -9.79 -1.48 -5.24
C LYS A 26 -9.95 0.02 -5.10
N GLN A 27 -9.82 0.50 -3.89
CA GLN A 27 -10.02 1.91 -3.64
C GLN A 27 -9.00 2.77 -4.38
N PHE A 28 -7.79 2.30 -4.49
CA PHE A 28 -6.72 3.09 -5.11
C PHE A 28 -6.30 2.57 -6.48
N GLY A 29 -7.04 1.65 -7.03
CA GLY A 29 -6.76 1.16 -8.37
C GLY A 29 -5.50 0.33 -8.49
N LEU A 30 -5.12 -0.35 -7.44
CA LEU A 30 -3.94 -1.19 -7.45
C LEU A 30 -4.34 -2.60 -7.87
N GLN A 31 -3.81 -3.05 -8.97
CA GLN A 31 -4.18 -4.35 -9.49
C GLN A 31 -2.95 -5.00 -10.08
N GLU A 32 -3.12 -6.19 -10.57
CA GLU A 32 -2.02 -6.93 -11.14
C GLU A 32 -1.37 -6.10 -12.24
N GLY A 33 -0.07 -5.98 -12.21
CA GLY A 33 0.64 -5.18 -13.19
C GLY A 33 0.76 -3.72 -12.86
N SER A 34 0.10 -3.25 -11.81
CA SER A 34 0.22 -1.85 -11.44
C SER A 34 1.62 -1.57 -10.91
N LEU A 35 2.14 -0.42 -11.26
CA LEU A 35 3.41 0.02 -10.72
C LEU A 35 3.11 0.76 -9.44
N VAL A 36 3.77 0.41 -8.36
CA VAL A 36 3.52 1.01 -7.06
C VAL A 36 4.78 1.67 -6.58
N ASP A 37 4.65 2.92 -6.15
CA ASP A 37 5.77 3.69 -5.68
C ASP A 37 5.80 3.66 -4.16
N PHE A 38 6.96 3.46 -3.58
CA PHE A 38 7.13 3.38 -2.14
C PHE A 38 7.93 4.59 -1.68
N GLN A 39 7.43 5.29 -0.69
CA GLN A 39 8.14 6.42 -0.14
C GLN A 39 8.21 6.30 1.37
N ALA A 40 9.39 6.50 1.93
CA ALA A 40 9.54 6.45 3.36
C ALA A 40 9.13 7.81 3.93
N THR A 41 8.39 7.79 5.01
CA THR A 41 8.01 9.01 5.70
C THR A 41 8.42 8.85 7.16
N GLU A 42 8.24 9.90 7.94
CA GLU A 42 8.58 9.81 9.34
C GLU A 42 7.75 8.77 10.07
N ASP A 43 6.53 8.58 9.63
CA ASP A 43 5.63 7.70 10.33
C ASP A 43 5.52 6.31 9.71
N GLY A 44 6.11 6.11 8.56
CA GLY A 44 5.98 4.80 7.94
C GLY A 44 6.29 4.86 6.46
N ILE A 45 5.60 4.02 5.71
CA ILE A 45 5.81 3.90 4.28
C ILE A 45 4.53 4.27 3.56
N LEU A 46 4.66 5.15 2.59
CA LEU A 46 3.54 5.57 1.77
C LEU A 46 3.60 4.80 0.46
N LEU A 47 2.52 4.18 0.08
CA LEU A 47 2.42 3.46 -1.18
C LEU A 47 1.46 4.21 -2.08
N GLN A 48 1.88 4.47 -3.30
CA GLN A 48 1.03 5.16 -4.26
C GLN A 48 1.14 4.49 -5.59
N LYS A 49 0.06 4.54 -6.37
CA LYS A 49 0.11 4.04 -7.71
C LYS A 49 0.95 4.99 -8.54
N ALA A 50 1.92 4.47 -9.24
CA ALA A 50 2.79 5.28 -10.06
C ALA A 50 2.37 5.18 -11.52
N MET A 51 2.77 6.17 -12.29
CA MET A 51 2.48 6.15 -13.72
C MET A 51 3.72 5.64 -14.43
N PRO A 52 3.58 4.55 -15.17
CA PRO A 52 4.73 4.05 -15.94
C PRO A 52 5.11 5.06 -17.00
N GLN A 53 6.39 5.11 -17.28
CA GLN A 53 6.88 6.01 -18.31
C GLN A 53 6.73 5.39 -19.67
#